data_3de9d3e24b0d715e9cab7a08a0528be4
#
_entry.id   3de9d3e24b0d715e9cab7a08a0528be4
#
_cell.length_a   1.000
_cell.length_b   1.000
_cell.length_c   1.000
_cell.angle_alpha   90.00
_cell.angle_beta   90.00
_cell.angle_gamma   90.00
#
_symmetry.space_group_name_H-M   'P 1'
#
loop_
_entity.id
_entity.type
_entity.pdbx_description
1 polymer ?
#
loop_
_entity_poly.entity_id
_entity_poly.type
_entity_poly.pdbx_seq_one_letter_code
_entity_poly.pdbx_strand_id
1 'polypeptide(L)'
;MSLKCGIVGLPNVGKSTLFNALTKAGIAAENYPFCTIEPNVGVVEVPDPRLAQLAEIVKPERILPAVVEFVDIAGLVAGASKGEGLGNQFLANIRETDAITHVVRCFEDGNVIHVAGKVDPISDIGVIDTELALADLGTVDKAYARYSKAAKSGNDKEANALAPLLAKVQAQLNEAKPVRAMGLSEEDLALLKPFCLITAKPVMYVANVKEDGFENNPHLDAVKAHAAIEKAPVVAVCAAIEAEIAELEDADKKEFLSDMGMDEPGLDRVIRAGFNLLGLQTYFTAGVKEVRAWTIKIGDTAPQAAGVIHTDFERGFIRAQTIAFDDFVALKGENGAKEAGKMRAEGKEYVVKDGDVLNFLFNV
;
A
#
# COMPACT_ATOMS: atom_id res chain seq x y z
N MET A 1 5.12 12.45 -4.80
CA MET A 1 4.22 12.25 -3.64
C MET A 1 4.35 10.79 -3.27
N SER A 2 4.71 10.50 -2.03
CA SER A 2 4.68 9.13 -1.51
C SER A 2 3.22 8.67 -1.39
N LEU A 3 2.96 7.40 -1.70
CA LEU A 3 1.65 6.81 -1.54
C LEU A 3 1.51 6.24 -0.13
N LYS A 4 0.33 6.40 0.47
CA LYS A 4 0.07 6.10 1.88
C LYS A 4 -0.93 4.96 2.06
N CYS A 5 -0.59 3.98 2.91
CA CYS A 5 -1.50 2.95 3.40
C CYS A 5 -2.10 3.36 4.75
N GLY A 6 -3.40 3.54 4.83
CA GLY A 6 -4.09 3.82 6.09
C GLY A 6 -4.40 2.54 6.88
N ILE A 7 -3.91 2.45 8.12
CA ILE A 7 -4.19 1.31 8.98
C ILE A 7 -5.49 1.57 9.74
N VAL A 8 -6.47 0.72 9.54
CA VAL A 8 -7.79 0.79 10.19
C VAL A 8 -8.10 -0.51 10.93
N GLY A 9 -9.00 -0.45 11.88
CA GLY A 9 -9.48 -1.61 12.63
C GLY A 9 -10.24 -1.17 13.88
N LEU A 10 -11.04 -2.08 14.43
CA LEU A 10 -11.73 -1.87 15.70
C LEU A 10 -10.72 -1.71 16.86
N PRO A 11 -11.16 -1.17 18.00
CA PRO A 11 -10.33 -1.17 19.20
C PRO A 11 -9.92 -2.61 19.62
N ASN A 12 -8.72 -2.74 20.17
CA ASN A 12 -8.17 -3.99 20.72
C ASN A 12 -7.96 -5.14 19.72
N VAL A 13 -7.82 -4.82 18.43
CA VAL A 13 -7.47 -5.80 17.38
C VAL A 13 -5.95 -5.98 17.19
N GLY A 14 -5.13 -5.19 17.88
CA GLY A 14 -3.67 -5.19 17.75
C GLY A 14 -3.12 -4.13 16.79
N LYS A 15 -3.96 -3.18 16.32
CA LYS A 15 -3.59 -2.13 15.37
C LYS A 15 -2.38 -1.30 15.83
N SER A 16 -2.42 -0.75 17.06
CA SER A 16 -1.32 0.08 17.57
C SER A 16 -0.05 -0.73 17.82
N THR A 17 -0.18 -2.01 18.24
CA THR A 17 0.98 -2.90 18.39
C THR A 17 1.66 -3.12 17.05
N LEU A 18 0.88 -3.39 15.99
CA LEU A 18 1.37 -3.57 14.63
C LEU A 18 2.03 -2.27 14.11
N PHE A 19 1.39 -1.12 14.28
CA PHE A 19 1.93 0.17 13.84
C PHE A 19 3.23 0.52 14.55
N ASN A 20 3.30 0.31 15.87
CA ASN A 20 4.52 0.54 16.64
C ASN A 20 5.67 -0.38 16.18
N ALA A 21 5.38 -1.65 15.91
CA ALA A 21 6.36 -2.58 15.38
C ALA A 21 6.85 -2.16 13.97
N LEU A 22 5.94 -1.74 13.08
CA LEU A 22 6.28 -1.18 11.77
C LEU A 22 7.17 0.06 11.88
N THR A 23 6.85 0.98 12.78
CA THR A 23 7.61 2.24 12.93
C THR A 23 8.95 2.06 13.62
N LYS A 24 9.09 1.05 14.49
CA LYS A 24 10.40 0.68 15.09
C LYS A 24 11.32 -0.01 14.08
N ALA A 25 10.77 -0.85 13.22
CA ALA A 25 11.49 -1.44 12.10
C ALA A 25 11.80 -0.39 11.00
N GLY A 26 11.14 0.78 11.07
CA GLY A 26 11.29 1.87 10.12
C GLY A 26 12.50 2.75 10.43
N ILE A 27 12.87 3.57 9.44
CA ILE A 27 14.01 4.49 9.53
C ILE A 27 13.56 5.79 10.19
N ALA A 28 14.50 6.44 10.92
CA ALA A 28 14.33 7.83 11.27
C ALA A 28 14.13 8.64 9.98
N ALA A 29 12.98 9.28 9.83
CA ALA A 29 12.59 10.04 8.63
C ALA A 29 13.63 11.11 8.21
N GLU A 30 14.54 11.46 9.10
CA GLU A 30 15.68 12.37 8.90
C GLU A 30 16.66 11.90 7.82
N ASN A 31 16.71 10.58 7.54
CA ASN A 31 17.64 10.00 6.57
C ASN A 31 17.11 10.00 5.13
N TYR A 32 15.82 10.34 4.93
CA TYR A 32 15.22 10.40 3.59
C TYR A 32 14.85 11.82 3.21
N PRO A 33 15.46 12.38 2.16
CA PRO A 33 15.05 13.68 1.63
C PRO A 33 13.59 13.62 1.14
N PHE A 34 12.78 14.59 1.57
CA PHE A 34 11.35 14.76 1.24
C PHE A 34 10.34 13.98 2.11
N CYS A 35 10.73 13.26 3.17
CA CYS A 35 9.80 12.72 4.14
C CYS A 35 9.47 13.77 5.20
N THR A 36 8.19 14.10 5.35
CA THR A 36 7.71 14.99 6.41
C THR A 36 7.41 14.13 7.65
N ILE A 37 7.94 14.52 8.81
CA ILE A 37 7.60 13.87 10.09
C ILE A 37 6.22 14.35 10.50
N GLU A 38 5.20 13.55 10.24
CA GLU A 38 3.84 13.78 10.72
C GLU A 38 3.52 12.82 11.86
N PRO A 39 2.78 13.27 12.89
CA PRO A 39 2.31 12.34 13.93
C PRO A 39 1.48 11.21 13.28
N ASN A 40 1.70 9.98 13.74
CA ASN A 40 1.01 8.79 13.24
C ASN A 40 1.34 8.37 11.79
N VAL A 41 2.42 8.87 11.20
CA VAL A 41 2.94 8.39 9.92
C VAL A 41 4.25 7.63 10.15
N GLY A 42 4.29 6.37 9.73
CA GLY A 42 5.48 5.52 9.74
C GLY A 42 6.03 5.36 8.32
N VAL A 43 7.29 5.76 8.12
CA VAL A 43 8.02 5.49 6.87
C VAL A 43 8.81 4.21 7.06
N VAL A 44 8.56 3.21 6.23
CA VAL A 44 9.19 1.90 6.36
C VAL A 44 9.87 1.50 5.07
N GLU A 45 11.03 0.84 5.20
CA GLU A 45 11.75 0.29 4.05
C GLU A 45 10.99 -0.90 3.46
N VAL A 46 10.97 -0.98 2.14
CA VAL A 46 10.44 -2.14 1.43
C VAL A 46 11.54 -3.20 1.37
N PRO A 47 11.36 -4.37 2.01
CA PRO A 47 12.34 -5.44 1.99
C PRO A 47 12.53 -5.95 0.56
N ASP A 48 13.75 -5.79 0.02
CA ASP A 48 14.10 -6.23 -1.32
C ASP A 48 15.50 -6.86 -1.35
N PRO A 49 15.59 -8.18 -1.43
CA PRO A 49 16.87 -8.89 -1.41
C PRO A 49 17.76 -8.58 -2.63
N ARG A 50 17.20 -8.00 -3.69
CA ARG A 50 17.94 -7.63 -4.91
C ARG A 50 18.94 -6.51 -4.65
N LEU A 51 18.66 -5.62 -3.69
CA LEU A 51 19.60 -4.54 -3.31
C LEU A 51 20.93 -5.08 -2.79
N ALA A 52 20.90 -6.10 -1.94
CA ALA A 52 22.10 -6.73 -1.42
C ALA A 52 22.94 -7.36 -2.54
N GLN A 53 22.30 -8.05 -3.49
CA GLN A 53 22.96 -8.68 -4.64
C GLN A 53 23.62 -7.63 -5.56
N LEU A 54 22.95 -6.50 -5.82
CA LEU A 54 23.54 -5.40 -6.58
C LEU A 54 24.73 -4.78 -5.83
N ALA A 55 24.59 -4.59 -4.51
CA ALA A 55 25.64 -4.02 -3.67
C ALA A 55 26.91 -4.90 -3.61
N GLU A 56 26.78 -6.22 -3.59
CA GLU A 56 27.93 -7.15 -3.67
C GLU A 56 28.75 -6.97 -4.94
N ILE A 57 28.09 -6.65 -6.07
CA ILE A 57 28.76 -6.46 -7.36
C ILE A 57 29.40 -5.08 -7.45
N VAL A 58 28.64 -4.04 -7.09
CA VAL A 58 29.04 -2.63 -7.31
C VAL A 58 29.89 -2.09 -6.17
N LYS A 59 29.74 -2.63 -4.94
CA LYS A 59 30.38 -2.20 -3.69
C LYS A 59 30.19 -0.70 -3.44
N PRO A 60 28.92 -0.24 -3.29
CA PRO A 60 28.61 1.17 -3.16
C PRO A 60 28.99 1.72 -1.78
N GLU A 61 29.11 3.04 -1.68
CA GLU A 61 29.29 3.73 -0.39
C GLU A 61 28.02 3.67 0.47
N ARG A 62 26.84 3.59 -0.17
CA ARG A 62 25.52 3.50 0.52
C ARG A 62 24.49 2.72 -0.29
N ILE A 63 23.55 2.14 0.43
CA ILE A 63 22.40 1.41 -0.11
C ILE A 63 21.13 2.13 0.35
N LEU A 64 20.23 2.43 -0.58
CA LEU A 64 18.98 3.13 -0.30
C LEU A 64 17.80 2.27 -0.81
N PRO A 65 17.03 1.63 0.09
CA PRO A 65 15.83 0.88 -0.29
C PRO A 65 14.67 1.79 -0.72
N ALA A 66 13.66 1.21 -1.36
CA ALA A 66 12.38 1.86 -1.54
C ALA A 66 11.68 2.00 -0.20
N VAL A 67 10.77 2.96 -0.08
CA VAL A 67 9.98 3.18 1.13
C VAL A 67 8.49 3.25 0.83
N VAL A 68 7.68 2.89 1.83
CA VAL A 68 6.23 3.07 1.82
C VAL A 68 5.79 3.72 3.13
N GLU A 69 4.74 4.53 3.08
CA GLU A 69 4.19 5.19 4.26
C GLU A 69 2.97 4.42 4.78
N PHE A 70 2.96 4.15 6.08
CA PHE A 70 1.80 3.68 6.81
C PHE A 70 1.30 4.78 7.76
N VAL A 71 -0.02 4.97 7.78
CA VAL A 71 -0.66 5.98 8.63
C VAL A 71 -1.53 5.27 9.66
N ASP A 72 -1.22 5.44 10.96
CA ASP A 72 -2.12 4.95 12.02
C ASP A 72 -3.34 5.85 12.11
N ILE A 73 -4.47 5.29 11.72
CA ILE A 73 -5.74 5.99 11.80
C ILE A 73 -6.45 5.54 13.08
N ALA A 74 -6.72 6.48 13.98
CA ALA A 74 -7.36 6.21 15.28
C ALA A 74 -8.58 5.29 15.11
N GLY A 75 -8.74 4.34 16.05
CA GLY A 75 -9.75 3.27 15.92
C GLY A 75 -11.17 3.78 15.65
N LEU A 76 -11.83 3.20 14.68
CA LEU A 76 -13.24 3.43 14.38
C LEU A 76 -14.10 2.68 15.41
N VAL A 77 -15.13 3.33 15.90
CA VAL A 77 -16.23 2.71 16.65
C VAL A 77 -17.51 2.88 15.89
N ALA A 78 -18.46 1.97 16.08
CA ALA A 78 -19.78 2.06 15.46
C ALA A 78 -20.44 3.43 15.76
N GLY A 79 -21.02 4.07 14.74
CA GLY A 79 -21.62 5.40 14.85
C GLY A 79 -20.69 6.57 14.59
N ALA A 80 -19.43 6.33 14.19
CA ALA A 80 -18.46 7.39 13.91
C ALA A 80 -18.88 8.30 12.74
N SER A 81 -19.61 7.77 11.75
CA SER A 81 -20.13 8.55 10.63
C SER A 81 -21.23 9.54 11.00
N LYS A 82 -21.89 9.34 12.16
CA LYS A 82 -22.95 10.21 12.70
C LYS A 82 -22.48 11.10 13.83
N GLY A 83 -21.23 10.91 14.31
CA GLY A 83 -20.66 11.58 15.46
C GLY A 83 -20.04 12.93 15.16
N GLU A 84 -20.10 13.84 16.13
CA GLU A 84 -19.30 15.05 16.14
C GLU A 84 -17.89 14.76 16.66
N GLY A 85 -16.86 15.34 16.05
CA GLY A 85 -15.48 15.29 16.56
C GLY A 85 -14.60 14.17 16.00
N LEU A 86 -14.22 13.18 16.82
CA LEU A 86 -13.20 12.16 16.48
C LEU A 86 -13.53 11.32 15.26
N GLY A 87 -14.81 10.99 15.00
CA GLY A 87 -15.23 10.23 13.82
C GLY A 87 -15.00 10.97 12.50
N ASN A 88 -15.26 12.28 12.48
CA ASN A 88 -15.02 13.10 11.30
C ASN A 88 -13.51 13.24 11.00
N GLN A 89 -12.68 13.34 12.05
CA GLN A 89 -11.23 13.40 11.88
C GLN A 89 -10.67 12.06 11.36
N PHE A 90 -11.18 10.93 11.87
CA PHE A 90 -10.88 9.60 11.34
C PHE A 90 -11.15 9.50 9.83
N LEU A 91 -12.36 9.90 9.41
CA LEU A 91 -12.76 9.86 8.01
C LEU A 91 -11.95 10.81 7.13
N ALA A 92 -11.54 11.97 7.65
CA ALA A 92 -10.66 12.90 6.95
C ALA A 92 -9.28 12.26 6.72
N ASN A 93 -8.68 11.67 7.75
CA ASN A 93 -7.37 11.04 7.65
C ASN A 93 -7.36 9.87 6.66
N ILE A 94 -8.41 9.02 6.69
CA ILE A 94 -8.48 7.90 5.73
C ILE A 94 -8.70 8.36 4.30
N ARG A 95 -9.35 9.52 4.06
CA ARG A 95 -9.50 10.10 2.73
C ARG A 95 -8.16 10.49 2.10
N GLU A 96 -7.17 10.86 2.90
CA GLU A 96 -5.84 11.26 2.46
C GLU A 96 -4.92 10.08 2.15
N THR A 97 -5.31 8.85 2.46
CA THR A 97 -4.55 7.65 2.13
C THR A 97 -4.92 7.12 0.74
N ASP A 98 -4.06 6.29 0.15
CA ASP A 98 -4.26 5.72 -1.20
C ASP A 98 -4.78 4.28 -1.14
N ALA A 99 -4.53 3.56 -0.06
CA ALA A 99 -5.00 2.21 0.19
C ALA A 99 -5.35 2.01 1.67
N ILE A 100 -6.10 0.96 1.97
CA ILE A 100 -6.53 0.60 3.32
C ILE A 100 -5.88 -0.71 3.74
N THR A 101 -5.23 -0.69 4.91
CA THR A 101 -4.74 -1.87 5.62
C THR A 101 -5.69 -2.14 6.79
N HIS A 102 -6.58 -3.11 6.62
CA HIS A 102 -7.59 -3.43 7.62
C HIS A 102 -7.08 -4.52 8.57
N VAL A 103 -6.75 -4.13 9.80
CA VAL A 103 -6.32 -5.06 10.85
C VAL A 103 -7.54 -5.71 11.50
N VAL A 104 -7.56 -7.03 11.49
CA VAL A 104 -8.68 -7.85 11.97
C VAL A 104 -8.20 -8.83 13.03
N ARG A 105 -8.91 -8.92 14.14
CA ARG A 105 -8.58 -9.86 15.22
C ARG A 105 -9.04 -11.27 14.88
N CYS A 106 -8.10 -12.20 14.78
CA CYS A 106 -8.33 -13.62 14.50
C CYS A 106 -7.85 -14.53 15.66
N PHE A 107 -7.94 -14.05 16.89
CA PHE A 107 -7.56 -14.80 18.08
C PHE A 107 -8.50 -14.53 19.25
N GLU A 108 -8.61 -15.49 20.15
CA GLU A 108 -9.32 -15.35 21.43
C GLU A 108 -8.31 -15.17 22.56
N ASP A 109 -8.54 -14.16 23.41
CA ASP A 109 -7.75 -13.90 24.60
C ASP A 109 -8.66 -13.32 25.69
N GLY A 110 -8.78 -14.02 26.82
CA GLY A 110 -9.63 -13.59 27.94
C GLY A 110 -9.14 -12.30 28.62
N ASN A 111 -7.87 -11.93 28.43
CA ASN A 111 -7.30 -10.70 29.00
C ASN A 111 -7.50 -9.48 28.09
N VAL A 112 -7.89 -9.70 26.83
CA VAL A 112 -8.12 -8.65 25.83
C VAL A 112 -9.61 -8.57 25.53
N ILE A 113 -10.28 -7.54 26.06
CA ILE A 113 -11.72 -7.35 25.87
C ILE A 113 -12.01 -7.03 24.38
N HIS A 114 -12.94 -7.78 23.78
CA HIS A 114 -13.49 -7.45 22.48
C HIS A 114 -14.65 -6.47 22.62
N VAL A 115 -14.73 -5.47 21.73
CA VAL A 115 -15.76 -4.41 21.80
C VAL A 115 -17.19 -4.98 21.75
N ALA A 116 -17.40 -6.03 20.95
CA ALA A 116 -18.69 -6.72 20.83
C ALA A 116 -18.86 -7.88 21.83
N GLY A 117 -17.89 -8.11 22.75
CA GLY A 117 -17.92 -9.21 23.72
C GLY A 117 -17.62 -10.61 23.13
N LYS A 118 -17.51 -10.73 21.81
CA LYS A 118 -17.19 -11.97 21.07
C LYS A 118 -16.29 -11.64 19.89
N VAL A 119 -15.30 -12.47 19.64
CA VAL A 119 -14.45 -12.36 18.44
C VAL A 119 -15.23 -12.88 17.23
N ASP A 120 -15.49 -12.01 16.28
CA ASP A 120 -16.14 -12.34 15.01
C ASP A 120 -15.55 -11.45 13.91
N PRO A 121 -14.50 -11.90 13.22
CA PRO A 121 -13.77 -11.10 12.26
C PRO A 121 -14.65 -10.55 11.13
N ILE A 122 -15.63 -11.33 10.67
CA ILE A 122 -16.51 -10.91 9.57
C ILE A 122 -17.49 -9.82 10.03
N SER A 123 -18.00 -9.94 11.25
CA SER A 123 -18.80 -8.89 11.85
C SER A 123 -17.99 -7.61 12.05
N ASP A 124 -16.74 -7.72 12.48
CA ASP A 124 -15.82 -6.58 12.68
C ASP A 124 -15.53 -5.86 11.36
N ILE A 125 -15.26 -6.61 10.28
CA ILE A 125 -15.11 -6.05 8.92
C ILE A 125 -16.39 -5.33 8.51
N GLY A 126 -17.56 -5.94 8.71
CA GLY A 126 -18.86 -5.36 8.36
C GLY A 126 -19.16 -4.04 9.08
N VAL A 127 -18.73 -3.89 10.34
CA VAL A 127 -18.85 -2.62 11.09
C VAL A 127 -18.04 -1.52 10.42
N ILE A 128 -16.76 -1.78 10.10
CA ILE A 128 -15.89 -0.80 9.43
C ILE A 128 -16.45 -0.45 8.05
N ASP A 129 -16.77 -1.45 7.23
CA ASP A 129 -17.28 -1.22 5.87
C ASP A 129 -18.59 -0.42 5.88
N THR A 130 -19.46 -0.67 6.85
CA THR A 130 -20.71 0.10 7.03
C THR A 130 -20.42 1.57 7.31
N GLU A 131 -19.51 1.87 8.24
CA GLU A 131 -19.17 3.26 8.57
C GLU A 131 -18.50 3.99 7.38
N LEU A 132 -17.63 3.30 6.64
CA LEU A 132 -17.01 3.86 5.43
C LEU A 132 -18.05 4.08 4.32
N ALA A 133 -18.98 3.15 4.13
CA ALA A 133 -20.06 3.28 3.16
C ALA A 133 -20.99 4.46 3.49
N LEU A 134 -21.36 4.64 4.76
CA LEU A 134 -22.16 5.78 5.21
C LEU A 134 -21.46 7.13 4.97
N ALA A 135 -20.13 7.18 5.20
CA ALA A 135 -19.35 8.38 4.93
C ALA A 135 -19.31 8.73 3.43
N ASP A 136 -19.16 7.73 2.58
CA ASP A 136 -19.19 7.92 1.12
C ASP A 136 -20.59 8.24 0.62
N LEU A 137 -21.63 7.62 1.18
CA LEU A 137 -23.03 7.89 0.82
C LEU A 137 -23.36 9.37 0.98
N GLY A 138 -22.93 10.00 2.08
CA GLY A 138 -23.12 11.44 2.27
C GLY A 138 -22.43 12.32 1.20
N THR A 139 -21.32 11.86 0.63
CA THR A 139 -20.62 12.51 -0.49
C THR A 139 -21.38 12.28 -1.80
N VAL A 140 -21.77 11.02 -2.05
CA VAL A 140 -22.45 10.59 -3.27
C VAL A 140 -23.85 11.22 -3.39
N ASP A 141 -24.60 11.32 -2.29
CA ASP A 141 -25.93 11.94 -2.27
C ASP A 141 -25.89 13.40 -2.74
N LYS A 142 -24.91 14.17 -2.22
CA LYS A 142 -24.71 15.57 -2.62
C LYS A 142 -24.32 15.67 -4.10
N ALA A 143 -23.41 14.82 -4.53
CA ALA A 143 -22.95 14.76 -5.92
C ALA A 143 -24.11 14.36 -6.85
N TYR A 144 -24.84 13.30 -6.53
CA TYR A 144 -25.98 12.84 -7.31
C TYR A 144 -27.08 13.89 -7.46
N ALA A 145 -27.44 14.57 -6.37
CA ALA A 145 -28.42 15.65 -6.42
C ALA A 145 -28.00 16.78 -7.36
N ARG A 146 -26.69 17.13 -7.38
CA ARG A 146 -26.14 18.14 -8.28
C ARG A 146 -26.13 17.69 -9.74
N TYR A 147 -25.54 16.53 -10.02
CA TYR A 147 -25.33 16.06 -11.39
C TYR A 147 -26.62 15.56 -12.05
N SER A 148 -27.55 14.96 -11.30
CA SER A 148 -28.87 14.58 -11.82
C SER A 148 -29.71 15.79 -12.25
N LYS A 149 -29.56 16.93 -11.55
CA LYS A 149 -30.20 18.19 -11.94
C LYS A 149 -29.57 18.78 -13.20
N ALA A 150 -28.25 18.79 -13.29
CA ALA A 150 -27.51 19.27 -14.47
C ALA A 150 -27.79 18.42 -15.72
N ALA A 151 -27.85 17.09 -15.58
CA ALA A 151 -28.15 16.16 -16.67
C ALA A 151 -29.53 16.39 -17.30
N LYS A 152 -30.51 16.86 -16.54
CA LYS A 152 -31.86 17.18 -17.07
C LYS A 152 -31.86 18.28 -18.13
N SER A 153 -30.84 19.14 -18.18
CA SER A 153 -30.67 20.15 -19.22
C SER A 153 -30.19 19.58 -20.55
N GLY A 154 -29.63 18.36 -20.54
CA GLY A 154 -29.15 17.63 -21.72
C GLY A 154 -27.85 18.13 -22.35
N ASN A 155 -27.37 19.31 -21.97
CA ASN A 155 -26.20 19.97 -22.59
C ASN A 155 -24.87 19.71 -21.87
N ASP A 156 -24.91 19.08 -20.68
CA ASP A 156 -23.71 18.81 -19.87
C ASP A 156 -23.30 17.36 -20.03
N LYS A 157 -22.24 17.12 -20.83
CA LYS A 157 -21.73 15.77 -21.12
C LYS A 157 -21.20 15.07 -19.87
N GLU A 158 -20.55 15.82 -18.97
CA GLU A 158 -20.03 15.27 -17.72
C GLU A 158 -21.20 14.84 -16.80
N ALA A 159 -22.20 15.69 -16.64
CA ALA A 159 -23.37 15.37 -15.84
C ALA A 159 -24.13 14.17 -16.40
N ASN A 160 -24.25 14.04 -17.73
CA ASN A 160 -24.91 12.91 -18.38
C ASN A 160 -24.18 11.58 -18.14
N ALA A 161 -22.85 11.59 -18.00
CA ALA A 161 -22.06 10.40 -17.66
C ALA A 161 -22.09 10.09 -16.15
N LEU A 162 -21.94 11.13 -15.31
CA LEU A 162 -21.84 10.97 -13.86
C LEU A 162 -23.17 10.63 -13.17
N ALA A 163 -24.30 11.19 -13.61
CA ALA A 163 -25.57 10.97 -12.92
C ALA A 163 -25.96 9.48 -12.86
N PRO A 164 -25.94 8.69 -13.94
CA PRO A 164 -26.26 7.26 -13.87
C PRO A 164 -25.21 6.45 -13.09
N LEU A 165 -23.94 6.83 -13.15
CA LEU A 165 -22.87 6.19 -12.39
C LEU A 165 -23.05 6.43 -10.89
N LEU A 166 -23.29 7.67 -10.48
CA LEU A 166 -23.54 8.01 -9.08
C LEU A 166 -24.79 7.33 -8.53
N ALA A 167 -25.85 7.14 -9.35
CA ALA A 167 -27.03 6.38 -8.94
C ALA A 167 -26.68 4.91 -8.63
N LYS A 168 -25.83 4.27 -9.45
CA LYS A 168 -25.36 2.89 -9.20
C LYS A 168 -24.51 2.82 -7.93
N VAL A 169 -23.59 3.78 -7.75
CA VAL A 169 -22.75 3.87 -6.55
C VAL A 169 -23.59 4.07 -5.30
N GLN A 170 -24.60 4.95 -5.36
CA GLN A 170 -25.54 5.18 -4.26
C GLN A 170 -26.28 3.91 -3.86
N ALA A 171 -26.78 3.15 -4.84
CA ALA A 171 -27.46 1.87 -4.59
C ALA A 171 -26.54 0.86 -3.90
N GLN A 172 -25.28 0.75 -4.35
CA GLN A 172 -24.26 -0.12 -3.77
C GLN A 172 -23.98 0.24 -2.30
N LEU A 173 -23.77 1.53 -2.03
CA LEU A 173 -23.47 2.03 -0.69
C LEU A 173 -24.65 1.90 0.27
N ASN A 174 -25.89 2.02 -0.20
CA ASN A 174 -27.10 1.78 0.60
C ASN A 174 -27.21 0.32 1.09
N GLU A 175 -26.56 -0.62 0.39
CA GLU A 175 -26.45 -2.01 0.83
C GLU A 175 -25.22 -2.25 1.72
N ALA A 176 -24.54 -1.19 2.18
CA ALA A 176 -23.26 -1.23 2.91
C ALA A 176 -22.17 -2.00 2.17
N LYS A 177 -22.21 -2.06 0.84
CA LYS A 177 -21.22 -2.70 -0.01
C LYS A 177 -20.21 -1.68 -0.54
N PRO A 178 -18.90 -1.96 -0.55
CA PRO A 178 -17.88 -1.02 -1.00
C PRO A 178 -17.93 -0.81 -2.52
N VAL A 179 -17.56 0.38 -2.97
CA VAL A 179 -17.48 0.74 -4.40
C VAL A 179 -16.45 -0.12 -5.13
N ARG A 180 -15.33 -0.51 -4.49
CA ARG A 180 -14.30 -1.38 -5.07
C ARG A 180 -14.84 -2.74 -5.54
N ALA A 181 -15.93 -3.22 -4.93
CA ALA A 181 -16.56 -4.49 -5.30
C ALA A 181 -17.51 -4.39 -6.52
N MET A 182 -17.71 -3.21 -7.09
CA MET A 182 -18.63 -3.01 -8.23
C MET A 182 -18.05 -3.47 -9.58
N GLY A 183 -16.74 -3.69 -9.68
CA GLY A 183 -16.10 -4.05 -10.95
C GLY A 183 -16.22 -2.96 -12.02
N LEU A 184 -16.10 -1.70 -11.61
CA LEU A 184 -16.18 -0.53 -12.50
C LEU A 184 -15.04 -0.51 -13.51
N SER A 185 -15.29 0.08 -14.70
CA SER A 185 -14.26 0.33 -15.69
C SER A 185 -13.27 1.40 -15.22
N GLU A 186 -12.09 1.47 -15.85
CA GLU A 186 -11.11 2.54 -15.60
C GLU A 186 -11.69 3.92 -15.88
N GLU A 187 -12.56 4.04 -16.89
CA GLU A 187 -13.25 5.28 -17.22
C GLU A 187 -14.20 5.71 -16.09
N ASP A 188 -15.00 4.76 -15.57
CA ASP A 188 -15.90 5.03 -14.44
C ASP A 188 -15.11 5.41 -13.16
N LEU A 189 -14.00 4.72 -12.89
CA LEU A 189 -13.13 5.04 -11.76
C LEU A 189 -12.49 6.42 -11.91
N ALA A 190 -12.09 6.81 -13.14
CA ALA A 190 -11.56 8.14 -13.42
C ALA A 190 -12.60 9.24 -13.17
N LEU A 191 -13.87 8.99 -13.56
CA LEU A 191 -15.00 9.91 -13.29
C LEU A 191 -15.30 10.05 -11.79
N LEU A 192 -15.10 8.99 -11.01
CA LEU A 192 -15.33 8.99 -9.55
C LEU A 192 -14.16 9.58 -8.75
N LYS A 193 -12.96 9.65 -9.32
CA LYS A 193 -11.75 10.12 -8.64
C LYS A 193 -11.89 11.46 -7.89
N PRO A 194 -12.56 12.51 -8.45
CA PRO A 194 -12.74 13.78 -7.76
C PRO A 194 -13.55 13.72 -6.45
N PHE A 195 -14.33 12.65 -6.25
CA PHE A 195 -15.14 12.47 -5.03
C PHE A 195 -14.36 11.84 -3.88
N CYS A 196 -13.14 11.35 -4.11
CA CYS A 196 -12.27 10.74 -3.10
C CYS A 196 -12.99 9.71 -2.23
N LEU A 197 -13.75 8.80 -2.88
CA LEU A 197 -14.53 7.78 -2.18
C LEU A 197 -13.61 6.81 -1.45
N ILE A 198 -13.84 6.64 -0.15
CA ILE A 198 -13.03 5.78 0.72
C ILE A 198 -13.20 4.32 0.32
N THR A 199 -14.44 3.91 0.05
CA THR A 199 -14.78 2.53 -0.31
C THR A 199 -14.38 2.14 -1.73
N ALA A 200 -13.91 3.09 -2.55
CA ALA A 200 -13.31 2.83 -3.85
C ALA A 200 -11.82 2.47 -3.76
N LYS A 201 -11.17 2.75 -2.62
CA LYS A 201 -9.74 2.47 -2.42
C LYS A 201 -9.49 0.97 -2.33
N PRO A 202 -8.32 0.49 -2.81
CA PRO A 202 -7.91 -0.88 -2.62
C PRO A 202 -7.73 -1.19 -1.13
N VAL A 203 -8.01 -2.43 -0.73
CA VAL A 203 -7.93 -2.91 0.65
C VAL A 203 -7.09 -4.17 0.72
N MET A 204 -6.33 -4.32 1.81
CA MET A 204 -5.78 -5.60 2.25
C MET A 204 -6.20 -5.86 3.70
N TYR A 205 -6.30 -7.13 4.06
CA TYR A 205 -6.59 -7.56 5.41
C TYR A 205 -5.33 -8.05 6.09
N VAL A 206 -5.06 -7.52 7.29
CA VAL A 206 -4.02 -8.03 8.17
C VAL A 206 -4.70 -8.81 9.29
N ALA A 207 -4.69 -10.13 9.18
CA ALA A 207 -5.28 -11.03 10.16
C ALA A 207 -4.31 -11.21 11.33
N ASN A 208 -4.60 -10.57 12.46
CA ASN A 208 -3.81 -10.71 13.66
C ASN A 208 -4.19 -12.00 14.39
N VAL A 209 -3.25 -12.94 14.45
CA VAL A 209 -3.41 -14.27 15.04
C VAL A 209 -2.53 -14.42 16.29
N LYS A 210 -2.70 -15.49 17.05
CA LYS A 210 -1.73 -15.95 18.06
C LYS A 210 -0.54 -16.67 17.42
N GLU A 211 0.48 -16.96 18.20
CA GLU A 211 1.68 -17.68 17.79
C GLU A 211 1.37 -19.03 17.13
N ASP A 212 0.40 -19.76 17.65
CA ASP A 212 -0.09 -21.05 17.16
C ASP A 212 -1.29 -20.95 16.21
N GLY A 213 -1.69 -19.71 15.84
CA GLY A 213 -2.92 -19.41 15.11
C GLY A 213 -2.76 -19.26 13.59
N PHE A 214 -1.61 -19.58 13.01
CA PHE A 214 -1.38 -19.46 11.56
C PHE A 214 -2.04 -20.61 10.77
N GLU A 215 -2.27 -21.74 11.42
CA GLU A 215 -2.92 -22.93 10.86
C GLU A 215 -4.13 -23.32 11.70
N ASN A 216 -5.08 -24.04 11.09
CA ASN A 216 -6.28 -24.55 11.77
C ASN A 216 -7.07 -23.47 12.54
N ASN A 217 -7.11 -22.27 12.01
CA ASN A 217 -7.76 -21.11 12.62
C ASN A 217 -9.03 -20.72 11.84
N PRO A 218 -10.23 -21.05 12.38
CA PRO A 218 -11.50 -20.76 11.70
C PRO A 218 -11.73 -19.27 11.45
N HIS A 219 -11.22 -18.37 12.33
CA HIS A 219 -11.31 -16.94 12.17
C HIS A 219 -10.48 -16.46 10.98
N LEU A 220 -9.23 -16.95 10.85
CA LEU A 220 -8.36 -16.67 9.71
C LEU A 220 -8.96 -17.19 8.41
N ASP A 221 -9.51 -18.39 8.40
CA ASP A 221 -10.13 -18.99 7.22
C ASP A 221 -11.36 -18.20 6.78
N ALA A 222 -12.17 -17.69 7.71
CA ALA A 222 -13.30 -16.82 7.42
C ALA A 222 -12.84 -15.52 6.76
N VAL A 223 -11.76 -14.88 7.26
CA VAL A 223 -11.19 -13.66 6.65
C VAL A 223 -10.66 -13.94 5.25
N LYS A 224 -9.94 -15.06 5.04
CA LYS A 224 -9.46 -15.45 3.70
C LYS A 224 -10.61 -15.66 2.71
N ALA A 225 -11.69 -16.34 3.15
CA ALA A 225 -12.88 -16.55 2.32
C ALA A 225 -13.56 -15.25 1.95
N HIS A 226 -13.72 -14.31 2.89
CA HIS A 226 -14.27 -12.98 2.65
C HIS A 226 -13.40 -12.18 1.67
N ALA A 227 -12.10 -12.11 1.92
CA ALA A 227 -11.15 -11.39 1.08
C ALA A 227 -11.07 -11.93 -0.36
N ALA A 228 -11.25 -13.23 -0.55
CA ALA A 228 -11.30 -13.85 -1.88
C ALA A 228 -12.45 -13.33 -2.74
N ILE A 229 -13.60 -13.00 -2.14
CA ILE A 229 -14.76 -12.41 -2.84
C ILE A 229 -14.39 -11.02 -3.38
N GLU A 230 -13.65 -10.24 -2.60
CA GLU A 230 -13.20 -8.89 -2.97
C GLU A 230 -11.88 -8.88 -3.77
N LYS A 231 -11.25 -10.04 -3.97
CA LYS A 231 -9.90 -10.18 -4.54
C LYS A 231 -8.84 -9.40 -3.76
N ALA A 232 -9.06 -9.25 -2.45
CA ALA A 232 -8.16 -8.53 -1.56
C ALA A 232 -7.07 -9.47 -1.01
N PRO A 233 -5.81 -9.03 -0.86
CA PRO A 233 -4.78 -9.82 -0.21
C PRO A 233 -5.04 -9.95 1.30
N VAL A 234 -4.64 -11.09 1.87
CA VAL A 234 -4.66 -11.35 3.31
C VAL A 234 -3.25 -11.70 3.77
N VAL A 235 -2.79 -11.02 4.80
CA VAL A 235 -1.51 -11.31 5.47
C VAL A 235 -1.80 -11.68 6.92
N ALA A 236 -1.48 -12.92 7.31
CA ALA A 236 -1.56 -13.34 8.70
C ALA A 236 -0.28 -12.92 9.43
N VAL A 237 -0.42 -12.28 10.59
CA VAL A 237 0.68 -11.86 11.46
C VAL A 237 0.32 -12.12 12.92
N CYS A 238 1.32 -12.32 13.76
CA CYS A 238 1.16 -12.24 15.20
C CYS A 238 1.78 -10.92 15.67
N ALA A 239 0.96 -9.91 15.94
CA ALA A 239 1.44 -8.58 16.29
C ALA A 239 2.31 -8.56 17.56
N ALA A 240 2.13 -9.52 18.47
CA ALA A 240 2.97 -9.70 19.66
C ALA A 240 4.38 -10.14 19.27
N ILE A 241 4.51 -11.19 18.44
CA ILE A 241 5.80 -11.68 17.93
C ILE A 241 6.51 -10.56 17.14
N GLU A 242 5.78 -9.86 16.28
CA GLU A 242 6.36 -8.77 15.48
C GLU A 242 6.91 -7.64 16.35
N ALA A 243 6.23 -7.33 17.46
CA ALA A 243 6.72 -6.34 18.41
C ALA A 243 8.00 -6.81 19.13
N GLU A 244 8.14 -8.10 19.43
CA GLU A 244 9.35 -8.69 19.99
C GLU A 244 10.50 -8.67 18.97
N ILE A 245 10.25 -9.12 17.73
CA ILE A 245 11.25 -9.11 16.65
C ILE A 245 11.78 -7.69 16.39
N ALA A 246 10.91 -6.68 16.48
CA ALA A 246 11.30 -5.28 16.26
C ALA A 246 12.27 -4.73 17.33
N GLU A 247 12.40 -5.37 18.49
CA GLU A 247 13.33 -5.00 19.56
C GLU A 247 14.69 -5.72 19.44
N LEU A 248 14.80 -6.76 18.58
CA LEU A 248 16.00 -7.57 18.47
C LEU A 248 17.03 -6.96 17.49
N GLU A 249 18.30 -7.21 17.76
CA GLU A 249 19.37 -6.95 16.82
C GLU A 249 19.34 -7.95 15.65
N ASP A 250 19.93 -7.60 14.50
CA ASP A 250 19.82 -8.39 13.27
C ASP A 250 20.30 -9.85 13.39
N ALA A 251 21.28 -10.12 14.25
CA ALA A 251 21.77 -11.49 14.50
C ALA A 251 20.74 -12.31 15.25
N ASP A 252 20.17 -11.74 16.31
CA ASP A 252 19.18 -12.38 17.17
C ASP A 252 17.83 -12.57 16.43
N LYS A 253 17.46 -11.64 15.54
CA LYS A 253 16.29 -11.79 14.66
C LYS A 253 16.34 -13.07 13.83
N LYS A 254 17.50 -13.38 13.22
CA LYS A 254 17.65 -14.58 12.40
C LYS A 254 17.50 -15.86 13.20
N GLU A 255 18.09 -15.90 14.40
CA GLU A 255 17.97 -17.04 15.30
C GLU A 255 16.53 -17.21 15.75
N PHE A 256 15.88 -16.14 16.21
CA PHE A 256 14.48 -16.14 16.64
C PHE A 256 13.52 -16.62 15.54
N LEU A 257 13.65 -16.10 14.31
CA LEU A 257 12.85 -16.54 13.17
C LEU A 257 13.05 -18.02 12.85
N SER A 258 14.32 -18.49 12.90
CA SER A 258 14.64 -19.90 12.67
C SER A 258 13.99 -20.80 13.72
N ASP A 259 14.03 -20.41 15.00
CA ASP A 259 13.42 -21.18 16.10
C ASP A 259 11.91 -21.25 16.00
N MET A 260 11.30 -20.18 15.47
CA MET A 260 9.85 -20.13 15.19
C MET A 260 9.45 -20.80 13.86
N GLY A 261 10.41 -21.32 13.09
CA GLY A 261 10.16 -21.90 11.76
C GLY A 261 9.66 -20.88 10.74
N MET A 262 10.03 -19.61 10.90
CA MET A 262 9.65 -18.52 10.02
C MET A 262 10.83 -18.13 9.11
N ASP A 263 10.57 -17.99 7.82
CA ASP A 263 11.60 -17.56 6.84
C ASP A 263 11.88 -16.06 6.90
N GLU A 264 10.87 -15.27 7.31
CA GLU A 264 10.92 -13.81 7.36
C GLU A 264 9.91 -13.24 8.38
N PRO A 265 10.11 -11.99 8.86
CA PRO A 265 9.12 -11.30 9.68
C PRO A 265 7.77 -11.17 8.95
N GLY A 266 6.67 -11.27 9.69
CA GLY A 266 5.33 -11.00 9.13
C GLY A 266 5.16 -9.55 8.67
N LEU A 267 5.85 -8.60 9.32
CA LEU A 267 5.88 -7.20 8.91
C LEU A 267 6.43 -7.02 7.51
N ASP A 268 7.46 -7.75 7.11
CA ASP A 268 8.03 -7.67 5.76
C ASP A 268 6.99 -8.06 4.70
N ARG A 269 6.16 -9.07 5.01
CA ARG A 269 5.03 -9.48 4.17
C ARG A 269 3.95 -8.40 4.10
N VAL A 270 3.63 -7.74 5.22
CA VAL A 270 2.68 -6.61 5.26
C VAL A 270 3.18 -5.45 4.42
N ILE A 271 4.46 -5.08 4.56
CA ILE A 271 5.08 -3.98 3.83
C ILE A 271 5.03 -4.25 2.31
N ARG A 272 5.45 -5.45 1.88
CA ARG A 272 5.39 -5.83 0.46
C ARG A 272 3.95 -5.90 -0.07
N ALA A 273 3.01 -6.42 0.73
CA ALA A 273 1.61 -6.45 0.33
C ALA A 273 1.04 -5.05 0.17
N GLY A 274 1.35 -4.11 1.07
CA GLY A 274 0.96 -2.70 0.97
C GLY A 274 1.57 -2.02 -0.26
N PHE A 275 2.85 -2.25 -0.53
CA PHE A 275 3.54 -1.73 -1.70
C PHE A 275 2.88 -2.21 -3.01
N ASN A 276 2.60 -3.50 -3.11
CA ASN A 276 1.93 -4.09 -4.27
C ASN A 276 0.47 -3.61 -4.40
N LEU A 277 -0.23 -3.46 -3.28
CA LEU A 277 -1.62 -2.98 -3.25
C LEU A 277 -1.74 -1.56 -3.84
N LEU A 278 -0.72 -0.73 -3.63
CA LEU A 278 -0.63 0.61 -4.20
C LEU A 278 -0.29 0.62 -5.70
N GLY A 279 -0.12 -0.54 -6.33
CA GLY A 279 0.28 -0.65 -7.73
C GLY A 279 1.69 -0.14 -7.99
N LEU A 280 2.59 -0.29 -7.01
CA LEU A 280 3.97 0.15 -7.08
C LEU A 280 4.89 -0.97 -7.55
N GLN A 281 5.98 -0.57 -8.17
CA GLN A 281 7.11 -1.43 -8.54
C GLN A 281 8.43 -0.69 -8.36
N THR A 282 9.53 -1.42 -8.42
CA THR A 282 10.85 -0.90 -8.16
C THR A 282 11.76 -1.05 -9.38
N TYR A 283 12.48 0.00 -9.74
CA TYR A 283 13.67 -0.08 -10.57
C TYR A 283 14.89 0.34 -9.76
N PHE A 284 16.09 -0.01 -10.24
CA PHE A 284 17.34 0.25 -9.55
C PHE A 284 18.24 1.19 -10.34
N THR A 285 19.00 1.99 -9.60
CA THR A 285 20.25 2.61 -10.10
C THR A 285 21.40 2.01 -9.34
N ALA A 286 22.45 1.58 -10.04
CA ALA A 286 23.61 0.90 -9.45
C ALA A 286 24.90 1.63 -9.84
N GLY A 287 25.54 2.27 -8.85
CA GLY A 287 26.78 3.01 -9.01
C GLY A 287 27.66 2.94 -7.76
N VAL A 288 28.93 3.32 -7.89
CA VAL A 288 29.90 3.28 -6.78
C VAL A 288 29.54 4.20 -5.61
N LYS A 289 28.79 5.27 -5.84
CA LYS A 289 28.32 6.17 -4.78
C LYS A 289 27.12 5.60 -4.06
N GLU A 290 26.18 5.04 -4.81
CA GLU A 290 24.96 4.45 -4.24
C GLU A 290 24.38 3.35 -5.13
N VAL A 291 23.77 2.37 -4.50
CA VAL A 291 22.76 1.49 -5.07
C VAL A 291 21.44 1.88 -4.47
N ARG A 292 20.45 2.20 -5.32
CA ARG A 292 19.17 2.70 -4.86
C ARG A 292 18.01 2.04 -5.56
N ALA A 293 16.99 1.69 -4.78
CA ALA A 293 15.69 1.29 -5.25
C ALA A 293 14.77 2.51 -5.39
N TRP A 294 14.20 2.70 -6.57
CA TRP A 294 13.30 3.79 -6.89
C TRP A 294 11.88 3.27 -7.06
N THR A 295 10.95 3.91 -6.39
CA THR A 295 9.53 3.55 -6.45
C THR A 295 8.85 4.25 -7.62
N ILE A 296 8.20 3.48 -8.49
CA ILE A 296 7.36 3.95 -9.60
C ILE A 296 6.04 3.19 -9.61
N LYS A 297 5.07 3.68 -10.38
CA LYS A 297 3.82 2.96 -10.63
C LYS A 297 4.02 1.92 -11.71
N ILE A 298 3.30 0.82 -11.60
CA ILE A 298 3.20 -0.16 -12.68
C ILE A 298 2.63 0.53 -13.91
N GLY A 299 3.34 0.43 -15.04
CA GLY A 299 2.96 1.09 -16.29
C GLY A 299 3.69 2.41 -16.55
N ASP A 300 4.47 2.94 -15.62
CA ASP A 300 5.27 4.14 -15.84
C ASP A 300 6.31 3.92 -16.95
N THR A 301 6.42 4.92 -17.82
CA THR A 301 7.41 4.95 -18.90
C THR A 301 8.77 5.41 -18.39
N ALA A 302 9.83 5.18 -19.20
CA ALA A 302 11.19 5.58 -18.84
C ALA A 302 11.35 7.08 -18.51
N PRO A 303 10.71 8.05 -19.21
CA PRO A 303 10.73 9.44 -18.80
C PRO A 303 10.07 9.69 -17.44
N GLN A 304 8.92 9.06 -17.16
CA GLN A 304 8.23 9.17 -15.87
C GLN A 304 9.09 8.60 -14.74
N ALA A 305 9.73 7.45 -14.97
CA ALA A 305 10.68 6.86 -14.02
C ALA A 305 11.89 7.78 -13.78
N ALA A 306 12.44 8.42 -14.82
CA ALA A 306 13.51 9.41 -14.69
C ALA A 306 13.05 10.64 -13.87
N GLY A 307 11.79 11.03 -14.01
CA GLY A 307 11.15 12.14 -13.28
C GLY A 307 11.11 11.93 -11.77
N VAL A 308 11.06 10.67 -11.31
CA VAL A 308 11.13 10.32 -9.87
C VAL A 308 12.49 10.69 -9.27
N ILE A 309 13.57 10.65 -10.05
CA ILE A 309 14.89 11.11 -9.62
C ILE A 309 14.92 12.63 -9.57
N HIS A 310 14.55 13.29 -10.68
CA HIS A 310 14.48 14.73 -10.79
C HIS A 310 13.65 15.13 -12.01
N THR A 311 12.89 16.23 -11.90
CA THR A 311 12.03 16.74 -12.99
C THR A 311 12.81 17.09 -14.26
N ASP A 312 14.08 17.49 -14.14
CA ASP A 312 14.93 17.78 -15.30
C ASP A 312 15.29 16.48 -16.06
N PHE A 313 15.39 15.35 -15.38
CA PHE A 313 15.63 14.05 -16.06
C PHE A 313 14.45 13.66 -16.95
N GLU A 314 13.23 13.96 -16.51
CA GLU A 314 12.01 13.74 -17.30
C GLU A 314 11.98 14.68 -18.51
N ARG A 315 12.18 15.99 -18.28
CA ARG A 315 12.12 17.02 -19.33
C ARG A 315 13.19 16.83 -20.39
N GLY A 316 14.42 16.57 -19.95
CA GLY A 316 15.58 16.38 -20.81
C GLY A 316 15.81 14.95 -21.27
N PHE A 317 14.87 14.02 -21.03
CA PHE A 317 15.06 12.61 -21.31
C PHE A 317 15.45 12.35 -22.77
N ILE A 318 16.57 11.63 -22.96
CA ILE A 318 17.07 11.20 -24.25
C ILE A 318 16.79 9.69 -24.44
N ARG A 319 17.32 8.88 -23.53
CA ARG A 319 17.15 7.41 -23.49
C ARG A 319 17.53 6.84 -22.14
N ALA A 320 17.08 5.62 -21.87
CA ALA A 320 17.52 4.83 -20.73
C ALA A 320 18.41 3.68 -21.18
N GLN A 321 19.59 3.54 -20.58
CA GLN A 321 20.38 2.32 -20.66
C GLN A 321 19.77 1.35 -19.63
N THR A 322 19.28 0.22 -20.12
CA THR A 322 18.45 -0.71 -19.33
C THR A 322 19.06 -2.10 -19.34
N ILE A 323 19.28 -2.65 -18.16
CA ILE A 323 19.73 -4.04 -17.95
C ILE A 323 18.71 -4.71 -17.05
N ALA A 324 18.21 -5.90 -17.40
CA ALA A 324 17.38 -6.67 -16.50
C ALA A 324 18.20 -7.10 -15.26
N PHE A 325 17.59 -7.12 -14.08
CA PHE A 325 18.24 -7.47 -12.83
C PHE A 325 19.03 -8.80 -12.94
N ASP A 326 18.38 -9.85 -13.46
CA ASP A 326 19.00 -11.16 -13.58
C ASP A 326 20.24 -11.14 -14.50
N ASP A 327 20.19 -10.42 -15.61
CA ASP A 327 21.33 -10.24 -16.52
C ASP A 327 22.45 -9.44 -15.83
N PHE A 328 22.11 -8.41 -15.03
CA PHE A 328 23.08 -7.62 -14.29
C PHE A 328 23.84 -8.47 -13.26
N VAL A 329 23.13 -9.33 -12.52
CA VAL A 329 23.72 -10.22 -11.52
C VAL A 329 24.55 -11.32 -12.20
N ALA A 330 23.99 -12.02 -13.19
CA ALA A 330 24.65 -13.12 -13.89
C ALA A 330 25.95 -12.68 -14.59
N LEU A 331 25.96 -11.46 -15.14
CA LEU A 331 27.09 -10.90 -15.88
C LEU A 331 28.00 -9.99 -15.03
N LYS A 332 27.80 -9.99 -13.71
CA LYS A 332 28.62 -9.28 -12.73
C LYS A 332 28.72 -7.76 -12.98
N GLY A 333 27.58 -7.16 -13.36
CA GLY A 333 27.46 -5.72 -13.47
C GLY A 333 27.33 -5.18 -14.88
N GLU A 334 27.40 -3.85 -14.99
CA GLU A 334 27.14 -3.09 -16.21
C GLU A 334 28.09 -3.48 -17.36
N ASN A 335 29.40 -3.58 -17.09
CA ASN A 335 30.40 -3.89 -18.12
C ASN A 335 30.17 -5.27 -18.75
N GLY A 336 29.97 -6.31 -17.92
CA GLY A 336 29.66 -7.65 -18.42
C GLY A 336 28.36 -7.71 -19.20
N ALA A 337 27.33 -7.02 -18.74
CA ALA A 337 26.07 -6.93 -19.45
C ALA A 337 26.21 -6.22 -20.81
N LYS A 338 27.05 -5.18 -20.88
CA LYS A 338 27.34 -4.46 -22.12
C LYS A 338 28.11 -5.33 -23.12
N GLU A 339 29.16 -6.02 -22.68
CA GLU A 339 29.95 -6.94 -23.51
C GLU A 339 29.10 -8.11 -24.03
N ALA A 340 28.18 -8.61 -23.23
CA ALA A 340 27.24 -9.67 -23.60
C ALA A 340 26.06 -9.18 -24.46
N GLY A 341 25.95 -7.88 -24.78
CA GLY A 341 24.86 -7.31 -25.57
C GLY A 341 23.52 -7.28 -24.83
N LYS A 342 23.53 -7.32 -23.49
CA LYS A 342 22.34 -7.31 -22.62
C LYS A 342 21.93 -5.92 -22.16
N MET A 343 22.78 -4.92 -22.35
CA MET A 343 22.42 -3.52 -22.13
C MET A 343 21.63 -3.00 -23.33
N ARG A 344 20.36 -2.66 -23.10
CA ARG A 344 19.45 -2.12 -24.11
C ARG A 344 19.44 -0.59 -24.02
N ALA A 345 19.22 0.07 -25.15
CA ALA A 345 18.95 1.51 -25.20
C ALA A 345 17.45 1.70 -25.45
N GLU A 346 16.72 2.12 -24.45
CA GLU A 346 15.26 2.26 -24.48
C GLU A 346 14.85 3.73 -24.63
N GLY A 347 13.82 3.96 -25.44
CA GLY A 347 13.26 5.27 -25.73
C GLY A 347 12.13 5.69 -24.79
N LYS A 348 11.44 6.76 -25.17
CA LYS A 348 10.38 7.40 -24.36
C LYS A 348 9.17 6.51 -24.09
N GLU A 349 8.87 5.59 -25.01
CA GLU A 349 7.70 4.72 -24.93
C GLU A 349 7.97 3.43 -24.13
N TYR A 350 9.20 3.25 -23.66
CA TYR A 350 9.55 2.07 -22.89
C TYR A 350 8.85 2.09 -21.53
N VAL A 351 8.01 1.08 -21.28
CA VAL A 351 7.41 0.83 -19.97
C VAL A 351 8.41 0.10 -19.11
N VAL A 352 8.82 0.72 -18.01
CA VAL A 352 9.82 0.17 -17.07
C VAL A 352 9.26 -1.09 -16.42
N LYS A 353 10.11 -2.11 -16.31
CA LYS A 353 9.77 -3.36 -15.65
C LYS A 353 10.33 -3.40 -14.23
N ASP A 354 9.62 -4.12 -13.35
CA ASP A 354 10.14 -4.36 -12.01
C ASP A 354 11.49 -5.06 -12.05
N GLY A 355 12.47 -4.51 -11.32
CA GLY A 355 13.83 -5.01 -11.28
C GLY A 355 14.76 -4.48 -12.39
N ASP A 356 14.31 -3.65 -13.31
CA ASP A 356 15.22 -3.03 -14.29
C ASP A 356 16.31 -2.21 -13.57
N VAL A 357 17.56 -2.38 -14.00
CA VAL A 357 18.69 -1.52 -13.58
C VAL A 357 18.87 -0.47 -14.68
N LEU A 358 18.63 0.80 -14.32
CA LEU A 358 18.53 1.91 -15.27
C LEU A 358 19.62 2.95 -15.07
N ASN A 359 20.13 3.47 -16.19
CA ASN A 359 20.92 4.69 -16.24
C ASN A 359 20.33 5.64 -17.26
N PHE A 360 19.84 6.81 -16.80
CA PHE A 360 19.17 7.77 -17.66
C PHE A 360 20.16 8.75 -18.29
N LEU A 361 20.06 8.91 -19.60
CA LEU A 361 20.75 9.95 -20.36
C LEU A 361 19.78 11.08 -20.64
N PHE A 362 20.14 12.27 -20.24
CA PHE A 362 19.31 13.47 -20.39
C PHE A 362 20.16 14.68 -20.74
N ASN A 363 19.53 15.71 -21.29
CA ASN A 363 20.13 17.00 -21.57
C ASN A 363 19.13 18.11 -21.21
N VAL A 364 19.57 19.06 -20.41
CA VAL A 364 18.75 20.19 -19.92
C VAL A 364 19.34 21.51 -20.42
#